data_eb4ce0b3c1db0539e2150beb25c7bb0a
#
_entry.id   eb4ce0b3c1db0539e2150beb25c7bb0a
#
_cell.length_a   1.000
_cell.length_b   1.000
_cell.length_c   1.000
_cell.angle_alpha   90.00
_cell.angle_beta   90.00
_cell.angle_gamma   90.00
#
_symmetry.space_group_name_H-M   'P 1'
#
loop_
_entity.id
_entity.type
_entity.pdbx_description
1 polymer ?
#
loop_
_entity_poly.entity_id
_entity_poly.type
_entity_poly.pdbx_seq_one_letter_code
_entity_poly.pdbx_strand_id
1 'polypeptide(L)'
;MKSLTTLFSSLILSLALAGAAIAGETVNINTADAATIDRVLLNVGPAKAQAIVDYRKANGAFRSAEQLALVKGIGLKTVEKNRDRIALGAARPA
;
A
#
# COMPACT_ATOMS: atom_id res chain seq x y z
N MET A 1 29.75 -28.58 -15.43
CA MET A 1 30.28 -27.45 -14.69
C MET A 1 29.51 -26.19 -14.90
N LYS A 2 29.44 -25.76 -16.12
CA LYS A 2 28.75 -24.51 -16.40
C LYS A 2 27.28 -24.54 -16.01
N SER A 3 26.64 -25.67 -16.21
CA SER A 3 25.25 -25.77 -15.88
C SER A 3 25.00 -25.64 -14.38
N LEU A 4 25.96 -26.07 -13.56
CA LEU A 4 25.82 -25.93 -12.14
C LEU A 4 25.81 -24.48 -11.71
N THR A 5 26.70 -23.72 -12.29
CA THR A 5 26.78 -22.29 -11.99
C THR A 5 25.48 -21.61 -12.35
N THR A 6 24.94 -21.96 -13.51
CA THR A 6 23.70 -21.36 -13.94
C THR A 6 22.57 -21.67 -12.99
N LEU A 7 22.52 -22.91 -12.50
CA LEU A 7 21.48 -23.30 -11.57
C LEU A 7 21.55 -22.53 -10.27
N PHE A 8 22.74 -22.28 -9.78
CA PHE A 8 22.90 -21.48 -8.58
C PHE A 8 22.35 -20.08 -8.75
N SER A 9 22.66 -19.47 -9.87
CA SER A 9 22.17 -18.13 -10.13
C SER A 9 20.66 -18.09 -10.11
N SER A 10 20.04 -19.05 -10.77
CA SER A 10 18.59 -19.10 -10.81
C SER A 10 17.98 -19.26 -9.44
N LEU A 11 18.58 -20.08 -8.63
CA LEU A 11 18.07 -20.32 -7.29
C LEU A 11 18.12 -19.06 -6.44
N ILE A 12 19.20 -18.35 -6.50
CA ILE A 12 19.35 -17.13 -5.73
C ILE A 12 18.31 -16.11 -6.14
N LEU A 13 18.09 -16.00 -7.41
CA LEU A 13 17.09 -15.06 -7.94
C LEU A 13 15.69 -15.38 -7.41
N SER A 14 15.37 -16.67 -7.37
CA SER A 14 14.07 -17.09 -6.86
C SER A 14 13.87 -16.67 -5.43
N LEU A 15 14.88 -16.80 -4.61
CA LEU A 15 14.77 -16.40 -3.22
C LEU A 15 14.53 -14.93 -3.07
N ALA A 16 15.19 -14.11 -3.88
CA ALA A 16 15.00 -12.69 -3.82
C ALA A 16 13.55 -12.33 -4.16
N LEU A 17 13.00 -12.96 -5.15
CA LEU A 17 11.62 -12.71 -5.54
C LEU A 17 10.65 -13.13 -4.44
N ALA A 18 10.90 -14.26 -3.83
CA ALA A 18 10.05 -14.73 -2.75
C ALA A 18 10.06 -13.76 -1.59
N GLY A 19 11.23 -13.22 -1.25
CA GLY A 19 11.34 -12.26 -0.19
C GLY A 19 10.55 -10.99 -0.50
N ALA A 20 10.64 -10.52 -1.73
CA ALA A 20 9.89 -9.34 -2.12
C ALA A 20 8.39 -9.58 -2.04
N ALA A 21 7.95 -10.77 -2.43
CA ALA A 21 6.53 -11.10 -2.37
C ALA A 21 6.01 -11.09 -0.94
N ILE A 22 6.83 -11.54 0.01
CA ILE A 22 6.43 -11.60 1.42
C ILE A 22 6.33 -10.21 2.02
N ALA A 23 7.08 -9.25 1.50
CA ALA A 23 7.07 -7.90 2.04
C ALA A 23 5.69 -7.28 2.01
N GLY A 24 4.80 -7.81 1.17
CA GLY A 24 3.45 -7.32 1.16
C GLY A 24 3.20 -6.33 0.06
N GLU A 25 1.95 -5.99 -0.07
CA GLU A 25 1.47 -5.14 -1.12
C GLU A 25 1.27 -3.73 -0.60
N THR A 26 1.50 -2.74 -1.43
CA THR A 26 1.20 -1.35 -1.06
C THR A 26 0.07 -0.84 -1.92
N VAL A 27 -0.59 0.20 -1.42
CA VAL A 27 -1.65 0.87 -2.16
C VAL A 27 -1.40 2.37 -2.11
N ASN A 28 -1.57 3.01 -3.24
CA ASN A 28 -1.44 4.46 -3.30
C ASN A 28 -2.79 5.07 -2.91
N ILE A 29 -2.85 5.62 -1.71
CA ILE A 29 -4.12 6.14 -1.20
C ILE A 29 -4.58 7.40 -1.92
N ASN A 30 -3.74 7.99 -2.72
CA ASN A 30 -4.10 9.17 -3.48
C ASN A 30 -4.72 8.85 -4.84
N THR A 31 -4.57 7.63 -5.32
CA THR A 31 -5.06 7.29 -6.65
C THR A 31 -5.92 6.03 -6.70
N ALA A 32 -5.81 5.16 -5.71
CA ALA A 32 -6.53 3.88 -5.73
C ALA A 32 -8.01 4.07 -5.48
N ASP A 33 -8.80 3.13 -5.95
CA ASP A 33 -10.22 3.15 -5.64
C ASP A 33 -10.47 2.49 -4.29
N ALA A 34 -11.70 2.63 -3.80
CA ALA A 34 -12.04 2.14 -2.46
C ALA A 34 -11.85 0.63 -2.34
N ALA A 35 -12.17 -0.11 -3.38
CA ALA A 35 -12.04 -1.57 -3.32
C ALA A 35 -10.59 -1.99 -3.15
N THR A 36 -9.68 -1.34 -3.84
CA THR A 36 -8.27 -1.66 -3.72
C THR A 36 -7.74 -1.26 -2.34
N ILE A 37 -8.14 -0.11 -1.85
CA ILE A 37 -7.74 0.33 -0.51
C ILE A 37 -8.21 -0.67 0.55
N ASP A 38 -9.46 -1.09 0.45
CA ASP A 38 -10.01 -2.07 1.38
C ASP A 38 -9.25 -3.38 1.32
N ARG A 39 -8.91 -3.83 0.13
CA ARG A 39 -8.22 -5.10 -0.04
C ARG A 39 -6.81 -5.09 0.55
N VAL A 40 -6.11 -3.98 0.42
CA VAL A 40 -4.70 -3.91 0.81
C VAL A 40 -4.52 -3.49 2.26
N LEU A 41 -5.28 -2.52 2.72
CA LEU A 41 -5.10 -2.02 4.09
C LEU A 41 -5.81 -2.89 5.11
N LEU A 42 -5.14 -3.09 6.23
CA LEU A 42 -5.67 -3.90 7.32
C LEU A 42 -6.61 -3.07 8.19
N ASN A 43 -7.69 -3.69 8.61
CA ASN A 43 -8.63 -3.09 9.57
C ASN A 43 -9.29 -1.81 9.06
N VAL A 44 -9.46 -1.70 7.77
CA VAL A 44 -10.10 -0.52 7.20
C VAL A 44 -11.55 -0.84 6.80
N GLY A 45 -11.73 -1.84 5.98
CA GLY A 45 -13.06 -2.22 5.54
C GLY A 45 -13.60 -1.30 4.45
N PRO A 46 -14.70 -1.69 3.80
CA PRO A 46 -15.21 -0.94 2.65
C PRO A 46 -15.69 0.46 2.99
N ALA A 47 -16.33 0.64 4.13
CA ALA A 47 -16.88 1.96 4.47
C ALA A 47 -15.77 2.97 4.72
N LYS A 48 -14.73 2.56 5.44
CA LYS A 48 -13.62 3.46 5.72
C LYS A 48 -12.77 3.68 4.47
N ALA A 49 -12.66 2.67 3.63
CA ALA A 49 -11.96 2.85 2.36
C ALA A 49 -12.67 3.89 1.49
N GLN A 50 -13.99 3.85 1.45
CA GLN A 50 -14.74 4.87 0.72
C GLN A 50 -14.55 6.23 1.37
N ALA A 51 -14.50 6.30 2.69
CA ALA A 51 -14.27 7.55 3.38
C ALA A 51 -12.90 8.16 3.02
N ILE A 52 -11.89 7.32 2.81
CA ILE A 52 -10.59 7.79 2.37
C ILE A 52 -10.69 8.43 0.99
N VAL A 53 -11.39 7.78 0.07
CA VAL A 53 -11.58 8.32 -1.26
C VAL A 53 -12.34 9.65 -1.21
N ASP A 54 -13.40 9.71 -0.42
CA ASP A 54 -14.18 10.93 -0.28
C ASP A 54 -13.36 12.04 0.33
N TYR A 55 -12.54 11.73 1.32
CA TYR A 55 -11.72 12.74 1.97
C TYR A 55 -10.74 13.37 0.98
N ARG A 56 -10.06 12.54 0.19
CA ARG A 56 -9.08 13.10 -0.74
C ARG A 56 -9.76 13.92 -1.84
N LYS A 57 -10.96 13.58 -2.22
CA LYS A 57 -11.71 14.36 -3.21
C LYS A 57 -12.09 15.72 -2.66
N ALA A 58 -12.42 15.77 -1.39
CA ALA A 58 -12.86 17.03 -0.76
C ALA A 58 -11.70 17.89 -0.31
N ASN A 59 -10.59 17.29 0.09
CA ASN A 59 -9.51 18.01 0.77
C ASN A 59 -8.18 17.98 0.04
N GLY A 60 -8.08 17.23 -1.04
CA GLY A 60 -6.84 17.10 -1.78
C GLY A 60 -6.05 15.88 -1.37
N ALA A 61 -4.94 15.67 -2.01
CA ALA A 61 -4.11 14.49 -1.82
C ALA A 61 -3.54 14.42 -0.41
N PHE A 62 -3.40 13.20 0.09
CA PHE A 62 -2.71 12.98 1.35
C PHE A 62 -1.22 13.21 1.15
N ARG A 63 -0.61 13.87 2.10
CA ARG A 63 0.83 14.17 2.05
C ARG A 63 1.63 13.31 3.00
N SER A 64 0.97 12.62 3.89
CA SER A 64 1.62 11.72 4.83
C SER A 64 0.65 10.63 5.20
N ALA A 65 1.20 9.51 5.68
CA ALA A 65 0.34 8.43 6.16
C ALA A 65 -0.46 8.88 7.37
N GLU A 66 0.11 9.74 8.20
CA GLU A 66 -0.57 10.22 9.39
C GLU A 66 -1.85 10.97 9.07
N GLN A 67 -1.92 11.59 7.91
CA GLN A 67 -3.13 12.31 7.54
C GLN A 67 -4.35 11.39 7.38
N LEU A 68 -4.13 10.11 7.21
CA LEU A 68 -5.26 9.18 7.19
C LEU A 68 -6.06 9.22 8.49
N ALA A 69 -5.41 9.60 9.59
CA ALA A 69 -6.12 9.71 10.85
C ALA A 69 -7.14 10.85 10.88
N LEU A 70 -7.10 11.73 9.89
CA LEU A 70 -8.12 12.77 9.76
C LEU A 70 -9.40 12.24 9.14
N VAL A 71 -9.34 11.07 8.55
CA VAL A 71 -10.52 10.44 7.95
C VAL A 71 -11.35 9.84 9.07
N LYS A 72 -12.64 10.11 9.04
CA LYS A 72 -13.53 9.60 10.07
C LYS A 72 -13.46 8.08 10.14
N GLY A 73 -13.24 7.57 11.33
CA GLY A 73 -13.17 6.13 11.55
C GLY A 73 -11.78 5.56 11.50
N ILE A 74 -10.79 6.35 11.13
CA ILE A 74 -9.41 5.88 11.06
C ILE A 74 -8.60 6.56 12.15
N GLY A 75 -8.05 5.76 13.05
CA GLY A 75 -7.21 6.28 14.11
C GLY A 75 -5.74 6.04 13.83
N LEU A 76 -4.89 6.62 14.67
CA LEU A 76 -3.44 6.47 14.52
C LEU A 76 -2.98 5.02 14.60
N LYS A 77 -3.65 4.21 15.40
CA LYS A 77 -3.29 2.80 15.50
C LYS A 77 -3.45 2.09 14.16
N THR A 78 -4.54 2.39 13.47
CA THR A 78 -4.76 1.82 12.15
C THR A 78 -3.71 2.31 11.17
N VAL A 79 -3.33 3.58 11.26
CA VAL A 79 -2.28 4.12 10.41
C VAL A 79 -0.96 3.38 10.66
N GLU A 80 -0.58 3.21 11.91
CA GLU A 80 0.66 2.54 12.24
C GLU A 80 0.68 1.10 11.75
N LYS A 81 -0.44 0.42 11.89
CA LYS A 81 -0.56 -0.96 11.43
C LYS A 81 -0.36 -1.08 9.92
N ASN A 82 -0.66 -0.04 9.20
CA ASN A 82 -0.63 -0.05 7.74
C ASN A 82 0.51 0.74 7.13
N ARG A 83 1.41 1.27 7.94
CA ARG A 83 2.43 2.17 7.43
C ARG A 83 3.20 1.61 6.25
N ASP A 84 3.54 0.32 6.31
CA ASP A 84 4.30 -0.31 5.24
C ASP A 84 3.46 -0.64 4.00
N ARG A 85 2.16 -0.44 4.10
CA ARG A 85 1.23 -0.74 3.00
C ARG A 85 0.74 0.51 2.29
N ILE A 86 1.14 1.68 2.79
CA ILE A 86 0.66 2.95 2.27
C ILE A 86 1.71 3.59 1.38
N ALA A 87 1.32 3.91 0.16
CA ALA A 87 2.14 4.70 -0.74
C ALA A 87 1.45 6.03 -0.98
N LEU A 88 2.23 7.07 -1.18
CA LEU A 88 1.73 8.43 -1.31
C LEU A 88 2.12 9.05 -2.63
N GLY A 89 2.06 8.28 -3.70
CA GLY A 89 2.36 8.85 -5.00
C GLY A 89 1.55 10.11 -5.21
N ALA A 90 2.15 11.08 -5.88
CA ALA A 90 1.46 12.34 -6.11
C ALA A 90 0.19 12.11 -6.92
N ALA A 91 -0.89 12.71 -6.47
CA ALA A 91 -2.09 12.74 -7.29
C ALA A 91 -1.75 13.51 -8.55
N ARG A 92 -2.24 13.05 -9.68
CA ARG A 92 -1.92 13.73 -10.92
C ARG A 92 -2.46 15.14 -10.88
N PRO A 93 -1.60 16.10 -11.01
CA PRO A 93 -2.12 17.45 -11.18
C PRO A 93 -2.76 17.44 -12.53
N ALA A 94 -3.76 17.76 -12.71
CA ALA A 94 -4.46 17.62 -13.97
C ALA A 94 -3.64 18.07 -15.14
#